data_a645478449e9c800d7b6ac457363876e
#
_entry.id   a645478449e9c800d7b6ac457363876e
#
_cell.length_a   1.000
_cell.length_b   1.000
_cell.length_c   1.000
_cell.angle_alpha   90.00
_cell.angle_beta   90.00
_cell.angle_gamma   90.00
#
_symmetry.space_group_name_H-M   'P 1'
#
loop_
_entity.id
_entity.type
_entity.pdbx_description
1 polymer ?
#
loop_
_entity_poly.entity_id
_entity_poly.type
_entity_poly.pdbx_seq_one_letter_code
_entity_poly.pdbx_strand_id
1 'polypeptide(L)'
;MSQEQIREYQALLSKRAERIPLQYIVGEQEFMGLKFRVNGNVLIPRQDTETLVEEALKVIEPGMRVLDMCTGSGCIIISILKNTTNVDGAACDISKQALNVAKENARLNGVFVDFERSDLFEHVDEMYDVIVSNPPYIRSDEIPHLMPEVSVF
;
A
#
# COMPACT_ATOMS: atom_id res chain seq x y z
N MET A 1 5.53 -13.97 31.05
CA MET A 1 6.23 -12.89 30.33
C MET A 1 7.50 -12.53 31.08
N SER A 2 8.63 -12.38 30.38
CA SER A 2 9.86 -11.86 30.99
C SER A 2 9.74 -10.36 31.30
N GLN A 3 10.64 -9.83 32.16
CA GLN A 3 10.65 -8.39 32.43
C GLN A 3 10.95 -7.55 31.17
N GLU A 4 11.72 -8.07 30.25
CA GLU A 4 12.02 -7.46 28.95
C GLU A 4 10.76 -7.37 28.09
N GLN A 5 10.01 -8.47 27.96
CA GLN A 5 8.73 -8.49 27.25
C GLN A 5 7.69 -7.53 27.85
N ILE A 6 7.70 -7.35 29.18
CA ILE A 6 6.79 -6.39 29.84
C ILE A 6 7.16 -4.95 29.45
N ARG A 7 8.46 -4.60 29.43
CA ARG A 7 8.92 -3.26 29.05
C ARG A 7 8.59 -2.97 27.57
N GLU A 8 8.85 -3.93 26.71
CA GLU A 8 8.54 -3.81 25.29
C GLU A 8 7.02 -3.60 25.07
N TYR A 9 6.21 -4.41 25.71
CA TYR A 9 4.75 -4.27 25.65
C TYR A 9 4.27 -2.90 26.16
N GLN A 10 4.84 -2.41 27.28
CA GLN A 10 4.51 -1.08 27.81
C GLN A 10 4.89 0.03 26.82
N ALA A 11 6.02 -0.07 26.12
CA ALA A 11 6.43 0.89 25.10
C ALA A 11 5.46 0.91 23.90
N LEU A 12 4.96 -0.25 23.48
CA LEU A 12 3.94 -0.35 22.42
C LEU A 12 2.61 0.26 22.85
N LEU A 13 2.18 0.02 24.11
CA LEU A 13 0.98 0.62 24.68
C LEU A 13 1.07 2.16 24.74
N SER A 14 2.25 2.69 25.11
CA SER A 14 2.46 4.14 25.14
C SER A 14 2.25 4.76 23.75
N LYS A 15 2.81 4.14 22.69
CA LYS A 15 2.57 4.58 21.30
C LYS A 15 1.09 4.54 20.95
N ARG A 16 0.36 3.49 21.36
CA ARG A 16 -1.08 3.41 21.09
C ARG A 16 -1.88 4.46 21.86
N ALA A 17 -1.45 4.83 23.09
CA ALA A 17 -2.06 5.91 23.86
C ALA A 17 -1.87 7.29 23.18
N GLU A 18 -0.81 7.46 22.37
CA GLU A 18 -0.59 8.63 21.49
C GLU A 18 -1.42 8.57 20.19
N ARG A 19 -2.37 7.63 20.10
CA ARG A 19 -3.25 7.41 18.95
C ARG A 19 -2.54 6.95 17.66
N ILE A 20 -1.29 6.49 17.72
CA ILE A 20 -0.62 5.88 16.58
C ILE A 20 -1.40 4.62 16.18
N PRO A 21 -1.77 4.45 14.88
CA PRO A 21 -2.44 3.26 14.40
C PRO A 21 -1.71 1.97 14.78
N LEU A 22 -2.46 0.94 15.17
CA LEU A 22 -1.88 -0.33 15.58
C LEU A 22 -0.95 -0.91 14.52
N GLN A 23 -1.33 -0.83 13.26
CA GLN A 23 -0.58 -1.36 12.13
C GLN A 23 0.80 -0.67 12.00
N TYR A 24 0.90 0.63 12.26
CA TYR A 24 2.20 1.33 12.26
C TYR A 24 3.04 0.95 13.48
N ILE A 25 2.42 0.62 14.62
CA ILE A 25 3.12 0.15 15.80
C ILE A 25 3.69 -1.25 15.57
N VAL A 26 2.90 -2.13 14.95
CA VAL A 26 3.28 -3.52 14.62
C VAL A 26 4.17 -3.56 13.38
N GLY A 27 4.03 -2.59 12.46
CA GLY A 27 4.79 -2.48 11.22
C GLY A 27 4.26 -3.34 10.08
N GLU A 28 3.09 -3.98 10.25
CA GLU A 28 2.52 -4.84 9.21
C GLU A 28 0.98 -4.77 9.16
N GLN A 29 0.44 -5.06 7.98
CA GLN A 29 -0.99 -5.19 7.70
C GLN A 29 -1.20 -6.38 6.75
N GLU A 30 -2.27 -7.13 6.99
CA GLU A 30 -2.74 -8.14 6.04
C GLU A 30 -3.69 -7.50 5.02
N PHE A 31 -3.56 -7.88 3.74
CA PHE A 31 -4.43 -7.46 2.65
C PHE A 31 -4.45 -8.56 1.58
N MET A 32 -5.63 -8.98 1.11
CA MET A 32 -5.80 -10.10 0.18
C MET A 32 -5.08 -11.40 0.63
N GLY A 33 -5.02 -11.66 1.94
CA GLY A 33 -4.31 -12.81 2.52
C GLY A 33 -2.78 -12.72 2.45
N LEU A 34 -2.23 -11.58 2.03
CA LEU A 34 -0.79 -11.32 1.93
C LEU A 34 -0.34 -10.36 3.04
N LYS A 35 0.91 -10.47 3.48
CA LYS A 35 1.51 -9.55 4.45
C LYS A 35 2.16 -8.36 3.75
N PHE A 36 1.88 -7.17 4.26
CA PHE A 36 2.49 -5.92 3.81
C PHE A 36 3.13 -5.19 4.98
N ARG A 37 4.35 -4.72 4.79
CA ARG A 37 4.97 -3.75 5.69
C ARG A 37 4.31 -2.40 5.52
N VAL A 38 4.06 -1.72 6.64
CA VAL A 38 3.46 -0.39 6.67
C VAL A 38 4.17 0.49 7.70
N ASN A 39 4.23 1.78 7.39
CA ASN A 39 4.73 2.83 8.27
C ASN A 39 4.08 4.16 7.92
N GLY A 40 4.41 5.25 8.60
CA GLY A 40 3.82 6.56 8.37
C GLY A 40 4.06 7.19 6.98
N ASN A 41 4.71 6.48 6.04
CA ASN A 41 4.92 6.95 4.67
C ASN A 41 3.88 6.39 3.68
N VAL A 42 3.02 5.47 4.08
CA VAL A 42 2.03 4.82 3.23
C VAL A 42 0.70 4.70 3.95
N LEU A 43 -0.38 4.80 3.21
CA LEU A 43 -1.71 4.48 3.74
C LEU A 43 -1.74 2.99 4.14
N ILE A 44 -2.29 2.72 5.32
CA ILE A 44 -2.57 1.34 5.74
C ILE A 44 -3.58 0.73 4.77
N PRO A 45 -3.26 -0.40 4.11
CA PRO A 45 -4.19 -1.08 3.22
C PRO A 45 -5.54 -1.33 3.90
N ARG A 46 -6.61 -0.90 3.26
CA ARG A 46 -7.98 -1.03 3.78
C ARG A 46 -8.70 -2.18 3.10
N GLN A 47 -9.55 -2.86 3.84
CA GLN A 47 -10.34 -3.99 3.35
C GLN A 47 -11.24 -3.61 2.16
N ASP A 48 -11.81 -2.41 2.18
CA ASP A 48 -12.64 -1.91 1.06
C ASP A 48 -11.86 -1.86 -0.27
N THR A 49 -10.54 -1.68 -0.22
CA THR A 49 -9.67 -1.67 -1.41
C THR A 49 -9.48 -3.07 -2.01
N GLU A 50 -9.78 -4.13 -1.27
CA GLU A 50 -9.75 -5.50 -1.80
C GLU A 50 -10.75 -5.68 -2.96
N THR A 51 -11.91 -5.00 -2.88
CA THR A 51 -12.90 -4.98 -3.96
C THR A 51 -12.31 -4.46 -5.27
N LEU A 52 -11.42 -3.45 -5.24
CA LEU A 52 -10.74 -2.96 -6.44
C LEU A 52 -9.87 -4.05 -7.07
N VAL A 53 -9.13 -4.80 -6.25
CA VAL A 53 -8.32 -5.94 -6.73
C VAL A 53 -9.21 -7.02 -7.33
N GLU A 54 -10.31 -7.38 -6.66
CA GLU A 54 -11.26 -8.38 -7.14
C GLU A 54 -11.89 -7.99 -8.48
N GLU A 55 -12.27 -6.72 -8.67
CA GLU A 55 -12.81 -6.23 -9.93
C GLU A 55 -11.73 -6.22 -11.04
N ALA A 56 -10.50 -5.79 -10.72
CA ALA A 56 -9.40 -5.82 -11.67
C ALA A 56 -9.09 -7.25 -12.15
N LEU A 57 -9.08 -8.23 -11.25
CA LEU A 57 -8.83 -9.63 -11.58
C LEU A 57 -9.86 -10.24 -12.56
N LYS A 58 -11.06 -9.66 -12.67
CA LYS A 58 -12.09 -10.14 -13.62
C LYS A 58 -11.80 -9.77 -15.09
N VAL A 59 -10.97 -8.76 -15.30
CA VAL A 59 -10.68 -8.20 -16.64
C VAL A 59 -9.24 -8.40 -17.08
N ILE A 60 -8.34 -8.77 -16.15
CA ILE A 60 -6.92 -8.99 -16.44
C ILE A 60 -6.74 -10.38 -17.05
N GLU A 61 -6.11 -10.43 -18.21
CA GLU A 61 -5.78 -11.67 -18.94
C GLU A 61 -4.25 -11.86 -19.05
N PRO A 62 -3.75 -13.09 -19.22
CA PRO A 62 -2.33 -13.34 -19.44
C PRO A 62 -1.77 -12.55 -20.64
N GLY A 63 -0.61 -11.92 -20.46
CA GLY A 63 0.06 -11.08 -21.45
C GLY A 63 -0.27 -9.59 -21.31
N MET A 64 -1.22 -9.22 -20.46
CA MET A 64 -1.56 -7.83 -20.20
C MET A 64 -0.52 -7.13 -19.31
N ARG A 65 -0.46 -5.81 -19.48
CA ARG A 65 0.32 -4.88 -18.64
C ARG A 65 -0.61 -4.08 -17.74
N VAL A 66 -0.33 -4.06 -16.44
CA VAL A 66 -1.15 -3.38 -15.43
C VAL A 66 -0.34 -2.29 -14.74
N LEU A 67 -0.90 -1.09 -14.63
CA LEU A 67 -0.34 0.02 -13.85
C LEU A 67 -1.18 0.26 -12.58
N ASP A 68 -0.50 0.31 -11.43
CA ASP A 68 -1.06 0.80 -10.17
C ASP A 68 -0.59 2.23 -9.93
N MET A 69 -1.49 3.19 -10.08
CA MET A 69 -1.22 4.61 -9.91
C MET A 69 -1.56 5.05 -8.48
N CYS A 70 -0.67 5.82 -7.85
CA CYS A 70 -0.71 6.17 -6.44
C CYS A 70 -0.59 4.92 -5.55
N THR A 71 0.40 4.08 -5.83
CA THR A 71 0.52 2.71 -5.32
C THR A 71 0.68 2.61 -3.80
N GLY A 72 1.20 3.64 -3.14
CA GLY A 72 1.41 3.65 -1.69
C GLY A 72 2.28 2.50 -1.22
N SER A 73 1.69 1.55 -0.52
CA SER A 73 2.38 0.33 -0.03
C SER A 73 2.61 -0.74 -1.10
N GLY A 74 2.07 -0.57 -2.30
CA GLY A 74 2.10 -1.58 -3.37
C GLY A 74 1.03 -2.66 -3.23
N CYS A 75 0.11 -2.56 -2.28
CA CYS A 75 -0.80 -3.65 -1.95
C CYS A 75 -1.69 -4.07 -3.11
N ILE A 76 -2.13 -3.15 -3.97
CA ILE A 76 -3.01 -3.45 -5.10
C ILE A 76 -2.25 -4.25 -6.16
N ILE A 77 -1.16 -3.69 -6.71
CA ILE A 77 -0.41 -4.33 -7.80
C ILE A 77 0.20 -5.67 -7.36
N ILE A 78 0.74 -5.75 -6.14
CA ILE A 78 1.33 -6.97 -5.62
C ILE A 78 0.27 -8.07 -5.49
N SER A 79 -0.93 -7.73 -5.00
CA SER A 79 -2.03 -8.67 -4.90
C SER A 79 -2.55 -9.13 -6.27
N ILE A 80 -2.61 -8.23 -7.26
CA ILE A 80 -2.94 -8.58 -8.64
C ILE A 80 -1.92 -9.60 -9.17
N LEU A 81 -0.63 -9.31 -9.09
CA LEU A 81 0.43 -10.18 -9.61
C LEU A 81 0.52 -11.55 -8.88
N LYS A 82 0.13 -11.62 -7.62
CA LYS A 82 0.05 -12.89 -6.87
C LYS A 82 -1.11 -13.77 -7.33
N ASN A 83 -2.16 -13.18 -7.86
CA ASN A 83 -3.37 -13.87 -8.28
C ASN A 83 -3.49 -14.02 -9.81
N THR A 84 -2.48 -13.60 -10.57
CA THR A 84 -2.42 -13.72 -12.02
C THR A 84 -1.18 -14.47 -12.48
N THR A 85 -1.14 -14.89 -13.73
CA THR A 85 0.02 -15.52 -14.36
C THR A 85 0.33 -14.79 -15.67
N ASN A 86 1.63 -14.60 -15.96
CA ASN A 86 2.09 -13.95 -17.18
C ASN A 86 1.47 -12.55 -17.38
N VAL A 87 1.49 -11.74 -16.31
CA VAL A 87 1.06 -10.33 -16.29
C VAL A 87 2.24 -9.47 -15.89
N ASP A 88 2.48 -8.39 -16.63
CA ASP A 88 3.51 -7.42 -16.32
C ASP A 88 2.92 -6.30 -15.45
N GLY A 89 3.52 -6.05 -14.28
CA GLY A 89 3.05 -5.04 -13.34
C GLY A 89 4.01 -3.85 -13.23
N ALA A 90 3.45 -2.66 -13.35
CA ALA A 90 4.12 -1.41 -13.04
C ALA A 90 3.35 -0.64 -11.95
N ALA A 91 4.06 0.21 -11.24
CA ALA A 91 3.45 1.04 -10.20
C ALA A 91 4.14 2.39 -10.10
N CYS A 92 3.37 3.45 -9.89
CA CYS A 92 3.94 4.77 -9.66
C CYS A 92 3.36 5.44 -8.41
N ASP A 93 4.15 6.33 -7.85
CA ASP A 93 3.78 7.20 -6.73
C ASP A 93 4.65 8.47 -6.76
N ILE A 94 4.11 9.58 -6.30
CA ILE A 94 4.87 10.83 -6.15
C ILE A 94 5.88 10.74 -5.01
N SER A 95 5.57 9.93 -3.98
CA SER A 95 6.38 9.74 -2.77
C SER A 95 7.46 8.68 -2.98
N LYS A 96 8.73 9.12 -2.98
CA LYS A 96 9.87 8.18 -2.98
C LYS A 96 9.85 7.24 -1.76
N GLN A 97 9.37 7.72 -0.62
CA GLN A 97 9.27 6.93 0.60
C GLN A 97 8.24 5.82 0.48
N ALA A 98 7.08 6.12 -0.13
CA ALA A 98 6.05 5.11 -0.42
C ALA A 98 6.60 4.04 -1.38
N LEU A 99 7.27 4.45 -2.46
CA LEU A 99 7.91 3.51 -3.39
C LEU A 99 8.95 2.61 -2.73
N ASN A 100 9.68 3.10 -1.73
CA ASN A 100 10.62 2.25 -0.99
C ASN A 100 9.87 1.15 -0.21
N VAL A 101 8.76 1.49 0.45
CA VAL A 101 7.91 0.51 1.14
C VAL A 101 7.31 -0.48 0.14
N ALA A 102 6.80 -0.01 -1.00
CA ALA A 102 6.24 -0.86 -2.04
C ALA A 102 7.28 -1.85 -2.60
N LYS A 103 8.53 -1.41 -2.84
CA LYS A 103 9.64 -2.26 -3.27
C LYS A 103 9.99 -3.33 -2.23
N GLU A 104 9.96 -3.00 -0.94
CA GLU A 104 10.14 -3.99 0.13
C GLU A 104 9.00 -5.00 0.15
N ASN A 105 7.77 -4.56 -0.04
CA ASN A 105 6.60 -5.42 -0.08
C ASN A 105 6.57 -6.34 -1.30
N ALA A 106 7.01 -5.86 -2.47
CA ALA A 106 7.15 -6.69 -3.65
C ALA A 106 8.17 -7.83 -3.42
N ARG A 107 9.32 -7.51 -2.81
CA ARG A 107 10.33 -8.53 -2.42
C ARG A 107 9.78 -9.51 -1.38
N LEU A 108 9.08 -9.01 -0.36
CA LEU A 108 8.48 -9.83 0.69
C LEU A 108 7.50 -10.87 0.11
N ASN A 109 6.72 -10.45 -0.89
CA ASN A 109 5.71 -11.30 -1.53
C ASN A 109 6.23 -12.03 -2.78
N GLY A 110 7.51 -11.85 -3.16
CA GLY A 110 8.15 -12.57 -4.25
C GLY A 110 7.53 -12.27 -5.62
N VAL A 111 7.22 -10.99 -5.88
CA VAL A 111 6.75 -10.50 -7.19
C VAL A 111 7.70 -9.44 -7.73
N PHE A 112 7.75 -9.34 -9.05
CA PHE A 112 8.47 -8.28 -9.74
C PHE A 112 7.48 -7.19 -10.16
N VAL A 113 7.82 -5.95 -9.88
CA VAL A 113 7.03 -4.75 -10.24
C VAL A 113 8.01 -3.68 -10.72
N ASP A 114 7.73 -3.06 -11.83
CA ASP A 114 8.43 -1.86 -12.30
C ASP A 114 7.92 -0.64 -11.55
N PHE A 115 8.81 -0.01 -10.76
CA PHE A 115 8.46 1.13 -9.93
C PHE A 115 9.04 2.42 -10.49
N GLU A 116 8.19 3.39 -10.81
CA GLU A 116 8.57 4.72 -11.29
C GLU A 116 8.04 5.80 -10.33
N ARG A 117 8.85 6.85 -10.12
CA ARG A 117 8.39 8.03 -9.41
C ARG A 117 7.73 9.00 -10.38
N SER A 118 6.42 9.22 -10.21
CA SER A 118 5.65 10.09 -11.09
C SER A 118 4.57 10.87 -10.32
N ASP A 119 4.31 12.08 -10.73
CA ASP A 119 3.08 12.79 -10.38
C ASP A 119 2.03 12.42 -11.43
N LEU A 120 1.16 11.48 -11.06
CA LEU A 120 0.21 10.85 -11.97
C LEU A 120 0.93 10.36 -13.25
N PHE A 121 0.54 10.85 -14.42
CA PHE A 121 1.04 10.43 -15.73
C PHE A 121 2.31 11.17 -16.19
N GLU A 122 2.91 12.05 -15.38
CA GLU A 122 4.00 12.93 -15.82
C GLU A 122 5.23 12.17 -16.36
N HIS A 123 5.52 10.98 -15.80
CA HIS A 123 6.62 10.12 -16.21
C HIS A 123 6.16 8.71 -16.64
N VAL A 124 4.90 8.58 -17.03
CA VAL A 124 4.32 7.32 -17.50
C VAL A 124 4.23 7.37 -19.02
N ASP A 125 5.31 6.95 -19.68
CA ASP A 125 5.42 7.01 -21.17
C ASP A 125 4.92 5.74 -21.85
N GLU A 126 4.67 4.68 -21.10
CA GLU A 126 4.28 3.38 -21.63
C GLU A 126 2.76 3.18 -21.66
N MET A 127 2.32 2.26 -22.52
CA MET A 127 0.92 1.87 -22.64
C MET A 127 0.61 0.71 -21.73
N TYR A 128 -0.57 0.74 -21.09
CA TYR A 128 -1.07 -0.30 -20.19
C TYR A 128 -2.47 -0.73 -20.63
N ASP A 129 -2.76 -2.02 -20.47
CA ASP A 129 -4.07 -2.58 -20.77
C ASP A 129 -5.08 -2.28 -19.67
N VAL A 130 -4.60 -2.25 -18.41
CA VAL A 130 -5.40 -1.93 -17.23
C VAL A 130 -4.65 -0.95 -16.36
N ILE A 131 -5.36 0.09 -15.90
CA ILE A 131 -4.86 1.04 -14.90
C ILE A 131 -5.78 0.96 -13.69
N VAL A 132 -5.20 0.72 -12.51
CA VAL A 132 -5.89 0.75 -11.23
C VAL A 132 -5.35 1.91 -10.40
N SER A 133 -6.20 2.49 -9.54
CA SER A 133 -5.76 3.56 -8.65
C SER A 133 -6.68 3.69 -7.44
N ASN A 134 -6.09 3.91 -6.28
CA ASN A 134 -6.78 4.37 -5.08
C ASN A 134 -6.12 5.67 -4.60
N PRO A 135 -6.31 6.80 -5.32
CA PRO A 135 -5.65 8.07 -5.04
C PRO A 135 -6.22 8.71 -3.77
N PRO A 136 -5.51 9.68 -3.16
CA PRO A 136 -6.08 10.49 -2.11
C PRO A 136 -7.26 11.30 -2.66
N TYR A 137 -8.45 11.12 -2.06
CA TYR A 137 -9.72 11.73 -2.48
C TYR A 137 -10.35 12.64 -1.41
N ILE A 138 -9.72 12.75 -0.23
CA ILE A 138 -10.18 13.63 0.84
C ILE A 138 -9.73 15.05 0.51
N ARG A 139 -10.66 15.98 0.54
CA ARG A 139 -10.36 17.40 0.31
C ARG A 139 -9.43 17.94 1.38
N SER A 140 -8.49 18.81 0.99
CA SER A 140 -7.49 19.37 1.92
C SER A 140 -8.11 20.17 3.07
N ASP A 141 -9.28 20.77 2.86
CA ASP A 141 -10.04 21.51 3.87
C ASP A 141 -10.76 20.58 4.87
N GLU A 142 -10.97 19.32 4.55
CA GLU A 142 -11.59 18.31 5.42
C GLU A 142 -10.58 17.58 6.31
N ILE A 143 -9.30 17.48 5.88
CA ILE A 143 -8.26 16.74 6.60
C ILE A 143 -8.15 17.15 8.07
N PRO A 144 -8.16 18.46 8.44
CA PRO A 144 -8.06 18.88 9.86
C PRO A 144 -9.21 18.44 10.75
N HIS A 145 -10.34 18.05 10.15
CA HIS A 145 -11.56 17.61 10.86
C HIS A 145 -11.63 16.08 11.05
N LEU A 146 -10.69 15.34 10.49
CA LEU A 146 -10.61 13.88 10.63
C LEU A 146 -10.07 13.48 12.00
N MET A 147 -10.32 12.23 12.38
CA MET A 147 -9.71 11.66 13.59
C MET A 147 -8.17 11.70 13.47
N PRO A 148 -7.44 11.92 14.59
CA PRO A 148 -5.99 12.02 14.59
C PRO A 148 -5.28 10.84 13.90
N GLU A 149 -5.83 9.63 14.01
CA GLU A 149 -5.33 8.42 13.32
C GLU A 149 -5.38 8.53 11.79
N VAL A 150 -6.11 9.49 11.24
CA VAL A 150 -6.26 9.69 9.78
C VAL A 150 -5.63 11.00 9.31
N SER A 151 -5.65 12.03 10.15
CA SER A 151 -5.19 13.38 9.79
C SER A 151 -3.69 13.61 10.04
N VAL A 152 -3.09 12.83 10.95
CA VAL A 152 -1.69 13.00 11.41
C VAL A 152 -0.79 11.89 10.89
N PHE A 153 -1.34 10.72 10.63
CA PHE A 153 -0.67 9.52 10.16
C PHE A 153 -1.28 9.06 8.84
#